data_9ac49ffabc69fa8a6710eacceeac6404
#
_entry.id   9ac49ffabc69fa8a6710eacceeac6404
#
_cell.length_a   1.000
_cell.length_b   1.000
_cell.length_c   1.000
_cell.angle_alpha   90.00
_cell.angle_beta   90.00
_cell.angle_gamma   90.00
#
_symmetry.space_group_name_H-M   'P 1'
#
loop_
_entity.id
_entity.type
_entity.pdbx_description
1 polymer ?
#
loop_
_entity_poly.entity_id
_entity_poly.type
_entity_poly.pdbx_seq_one_letter_code
_entity_poly.pdbx_strand_id
1 'polypeptide(L)'
;MMNKEYCIMKSGMFFANEHCYRYYSERLYGTVRHEIFFGTANRKKSIKYGLVVFIKPEDHNMTEYGVHCRKGHEFDAYLKQLGQKRAMDEYSWTTDEFIKIFGKSYI
;
A
#
# COMPACT_ATOMS: atom_id res chain seq x y z
N MET A 1 21.16 1.55 15.13
CA MET A 1 20.93 1.30 13.70
C MET A 1 19.48 0.87 13.50
N MET A 2 18.74 1.62 12.70
CA MET A 2 17.33 1.26 12.44
C MET A 2 17.27 0.11 11.46
N ASN A 3 16.49 -0.93 11.78
CA ASN A 3 16.25 -2.01 10.84
C ASN A 3 15.44 -1.47 9.67
N LYS A 4 15.91 -1.73 8.46
CA LYS A 4 15.18 -1.36 7.26
C LYS A 4 13.97 -2.27 7.14
N GLU A 5 12.78 -1.68 7.11
CA GLU A 5 11.56 -2.44 6.91
C GLU A 5 11.51 -2.96 5.47
N TYR A 6 11.08 -4.20 5.31
CA TYR A 6 11.04 -4.83 3.99
C TYR A 6 9.94 -4.20 3.14
N CYS A 7 10.32 -3.68 1.98
CA CYS A 7 9.41 -3.02 1.06
C CYS A 7 9.87 -3.25 -0.38
N ILE A 8 8.97 -3.75 -1.22
CA ILE A 8 9.26 -3.93 -2.65
C ILE A 8 8.64 -2.84 -3.52
N MET A 9 7.87 -1.94 -2.90
CA MET A 9 7.21 -0.85 -3.63
C MET A 9 8.21 0.25 -3.97
N LYS A 10 7.92 0.99 -5.03
CA LYS A 10 8.66 2.20 -5.37
C LYS A 10 7.90 3.40 -4.84
N SER A 11 8.63 4.43 -4.42
CA SER A 11 8.02 5.69 -4.00
C SER A 11 7.25 6.32 -5.17
N GLY A 12 6.19 7.02 -4.86
CA GLY A 12 5.36 7.61 -5.89
C GLY A 12 4.40 8.64 -5.35
N MET A 13 3.54 9.10 -6.23
CA MET A 13 2.56 10.13 -5.93
C MET A 13 1.29 9.83 -6.72
N PHE A 14 0.16 10.01 -6.06
CA PHE A 14 -1.14 9.87 -6.69
C PHE A 14 -1.90 11.18 -6.52
N PHE A 15 -2.49 11.67 -7.60
CA PHE A 15 -3.33 12.86 -7.58
C PHE A 15 -4.80 12.46 -7.71
N ALA A 16 -5.61 12.90 -6.75
CA ALA A 16 -7.04 12.72 -6.78
C ALA A 16 -7.68 14.11 -6.61
N ASN A 17 -8.19 14.67 -7.69
CA ASN A 17 -8.75 16.03 -7.72
C ASN A 17 -7.72 17.06 -7.25
N GLU A 18 -8.03 17.82 -6.20
CA GLU A 18 -7.13 18.83 -5.62
C GLU A 18 -6.24 18.25 -4.54
N HIS A 19 -6.37 16.96 -4.25
CA HIS A 19 -5.60 16.30 -3.20
C HIS A 19 -4.44 15.53 -3.82
N CYS A 20 -3.30 15.65 -3.20
CA CYS A 20 -2.09 14.96 -3.63
C CYS A 20 -1.68 13.98 -2.54
N TYR A 21 -1.70 12.71 -2.88
CA TYR A 21 -1.26 11.65 -1.98
C TYR A 21 0.15 11.23 -2.33
N ARG A 22 1.03 11.19 -1.34
CA ARG A 22 2.41 10.77 -1.51
C ARG A 22 2.67 9.51 -0.71
N TYR A 23 3.46 8.62 -1.28
CA TYR A 23 3.88 7.40 -0.61
C TYR A 23 5.35 7.15 -0.89
N TYR A 24 6.01 6.55 0.07
CA TYR A 24 7.45 6.34 0.04
C TYR A 24 7.78 4.87 0.24
N SER A 25 8.89 4.44 -0.31
CA SER A 25 9.40 3.07 -0.15
C SER A 25 10.25 2.91 1.11
N GLU A 26 10.56 4.01 1.80
CA GLU A 26 11.34 3.99 3.02
C GLU A 26 10.64 4.87 4.06
N ARG A 27 10.83 4.51 5.34
CA ARG A 27 10.25 5.31 6.42
C ARG A 27 10.99 6.63 6.53
N LEU A 28 10.31 7.70 6.24
CA LEU A 28 10.79 9.05 6.43
C LEU A 28 10.22 9.62 7.73
N TYR A 29 10.86 10.68 8.24
CA TYR A 29 10.41 11.34 9.46
C TYR A 29 8.95 11.80 9.32
N GLY A 30 8.14 11.46 10.30
CA GLY A 30 6.73 11.85 10.32
C GLY A 30 5.81 10.99 9.47
N THR A 31 6.33 9.94 8.82
CA THR A 31 5.47 9.02 8.07
C THR A 31 5.07 7.81 8.91
N VAL A 32 4.00 7.15 8.50
CA VAL A 32 3.53 5.91 9.13
C VAL A 32 3.50 4.80 8.08
N ARG A 33 3.76 3.57 8.54
CA ARG A 33 3.68 2.41 7.65
C ARG A 33 2.22 2.08 7.36
N HIS A 34 1.91 1.95 6.07
CA HIS A 34 0.61 1.49 5.61
C HIS A 34 0.77 0.14 4.93
N GLU A 35 0.13 -0.87 5.45
CA GLU A 35 0.04 -2.19 4.83
C GLU A 35 -1.00 -2.08 3.71
N ILE A 36 -0.56 -2.27 2.45
CA ILE A 36 -1.42 -2.03 1.29
C ILE A 36 -2.67 -2.90 1.33
N PHE A 37 -2.50 -4.18 1.61
CA PHE A 37 -3.62 -5.11 1.78
C PHE A 37 -3.82 -5.29 3.27
N PHE A 38 -4.90 -4.71 3.79
CA PHE A 38 -5.13 -4.65 5.23
C PHE A 38 -6.33 -5.52 5.60
N GLY A 39 -6.70 -5.46 6.88
CA GLY A 39 -7.65 -6.39 7.46
C GLY A 39 -6.91 -7.52 8.14
N THR A 40 -7.60 -8.25 9.00
CA THR A 40 -6.99 -9.22 9.91
C THR A 40 -6.15 -10.28 9.18
N ALA A 41 -6.64 -10.79 8.07
CA ALA A 41 -5.95 -11.85 7.33
C ALA A 41 -4.80 -11.32 6.46
N ASN A 42 -4.96 -10.15 5.86
CA ASN A 42 -4.04 -9.68 4.81
C ASN A 42 -2.92 -8.78 5.31
N ARG A 43 -3.06 -8.20 6.48
CA ARG A 43 -2.06 -7.30 7.04
C ARG A 43 -0.70 -7.96 7.19
N LYS A 44 -0.67 -9.15 7.79
CA LYS A 44 0.57 -9.91 7.98
C LYS A 44 1.18 -10.32 6.64
N LYS A 45 0.34 -10.64 5.67
CA LYS A 45 0.80 -11.00 4.33
C LYS A 45 1.43 -9.81 3.61
N SER A 46 0.85 -8.62 3.75
CA SER A 46 1.43 -7.40 3.21
C SER A 46 2.84 -7.19 3.78
N ILE A 47 3.00 -7.34 5.07
CA ILE A 47 4.30 -7.17 5.72
C ILE A 47 5.27 -8.24 5.23
N LYS A 48 4.83 -9.50 5.17
CA LYS A 48 5.67 -10.62 4.73
C LYS A 48 6.22 -10.42 3.32
N TYR A 49 5.39 -9.94 2.41
CA TYR A 49 5.76 -9.81 1.00
C TYR A 49 6.28 -8.43 0.64
N GLY A 50 6.44 -7.53 1.61
CA GLY A 50 6.97 -6.20 1.37
C GLY A 50 5.99 -5.25 0.69
N LEU A 51 4.69 -5.53 0.80
CA LEU A 51 3.64 -4.71 0.18
C LEU A 51 3.18 -3.64 1.16
N VAL A 52 4.11 -2.79 1.51
CA VAL A 52 3.90 -1.66 2.43
C VAL A 52 4.43 -0.40 1.78
N VAL A 53 3.86 0.72 2.15
CA VAL A 53 4.34 2.05 1.80
C VAL A 53 4.31 2.91 3.06
N PHE A 54 5.06 4.02 3.03
CA PHE A 54 5.10 4.96 4.14
C PHE A 54 4.42 6.24 3.67
N ILE A 55 3.41 6.68 4.40
CA ILE A 55 2.60 7.84 4.03
C ILE A 55 2.48 8.77 5.22
N LYS A 56 2.10 10.00 4.94
CA LYS A 56 1.84 10.96 6.00
C LYS A 56 0.60 10.55 6.77
N PRO A 57 0.53 10.82 8.09
CA PRO A 57 -0.67 10.49 8.87
C PRO A 57 -1.97 11.04 8.26
N GLU A 58 -1.91 12.24 7.66
CA GLU A 58 -3.05 12.87 7.01
C GLU A 58 -3.57 12.02 5.84
N ASP A 59 -2.66 11.35 5.12
CA ASP A 59 -3.00 10.50 4.00
C ASP A 59 -3.40 9.08 4.44
N HIS A 60 -3.19 8.75 5.70
CA HIS A 60 -3.51 7.43 6.24
C HIS A 60 -4.90 7.42 6.89
N ASN A 61 -5.09 8.14 7.98
CA ASN A 61 -6.37 8.13 8.69
C ASN A 61 -6.66 9.38 9.50
N MET A 62 -5.85 10.44 9.37
CA MET A 62 -6.02 11.66 10.17
C MET A 62 -6.99 12.66 9.54
N THR A 63 -7.34 12.49 8.27
CA THR A 63 -8.32 13.33 7.57
C THR A 63 -9.30 12.46 6.84
N GLU A 64 -10.41 13.05 6.37
CA GLU A 64 -11.41 12.29 5.59
C GLU A 64 -10.89 11.80 4.24
N TYR A 65 -9.73 12.30 3.80
CA TYR A 65 -9.08 11.89 2.55
C TYR A 65 -8.03 10.81 2.77
N GLY A 66 -7.79 10.38 4.00
CA GLY A 66 -6.85 9.31 4.29
C GLY A 66 -7.27 7.99 3.65
N VAL A 67 -6.29 7.13 3.36
CA VAL A 67 -6.51 5.88 2.64
C VAL A 67 -7.54 4.96 3.31
N HIS A 68 -7.69 5.04 4.63
CA HIS A 68 -8.69 4.27 5.39
C HIS A 68 -10.01 5.02 5.57
N CYS A 69 -10.17 6.21 5.01
CA CYS A 69 -11.29 7.08 5.26
C CYS A 69 -12.17 7.21 4.03
N ARG A 70 -13.36 7.81 4.23
CA ARG A 70 -14.42 7.82 3.22
C ARG A 70 -14.00 8.38 1.86
N LYS A 71 -13.20 9.44 1.83
CA LYS A 71 -12.77 10.09 0.59
C LYS A 71 -11.43 9.60 0.06
N GLY A 72 -10.85 8.59 0.69
CA GLY A 72 -9.58 8.01 0.28
C GLY A 72 -9.69 6.77 -0.60
N HIS A 73 -10.87 6.44 -1.11
CA HIS A 73 -11.10 5.22 -1.89
C HIS A 73 -10.24 5.12 -3.14
N GLU A 74 -10.05 6.22 -3.86
CA GLU A 74 -9.26 6.21 -5.08
C GLU A 74 -7.78 5.95 -4.78
N PHE A 75 -7.28 6.55 -3.71
CA PHE A 75 -5.91 6.32 -3.27
C PHE A 75 -5.71 4.87 -2.82
N ASP A 76 -6.63 4.34 -2.03
CA ASP A 76 -6.59 2.96 -1.58
C ASP A 76 -6.59 1.99 -2.77
N ALA A 77 -7.53 2.18 -3.71
CA ALA A 77 -7.63 1.34 -4.90
C ALA A 77 -6.36 1.41 -5.74
N TYR A 78 -5.81 2.60 -5.90
CA TYR A 78 -4.58 2.81 -6.66
C TYR A 78 -3.40 2.06 -6.03
N LEU A 79 -3.23 2.17 -4.72
CA LEU A 79 -2.17 1.46 -4.02
C LEU A 79 -2.33 -0.06 -4.13
N LYS A 80 -3.56 -0.56 -4.04
CA LYS A 80 -3.83 -1.99 -4.16
C LYS A 80 -3.53 -2.51 -5.56
N GLN A 81 -3.86 -1.75 -6.59
CA GLN A 81 -3.52 -2.11 -7.97
C GLN A 81 -2.01 -2.13 -8.19
N LEU A 82 -1.32 -1.10 -7.72
CA LEU A 82 0.15 -1.05 -7.80
C LEU A 82 0.78 -2.19 -7.02
N GLY A 83 0.27 -2.45 -5.81
CA GLY A 83 0.79 -3.52 -4.95
C GLY A 83 0.64 -4.89 -5.59
N GLN A 84 -0.53 -5.18 -6.17
CA GLN A 84 -0.75 -6.43 -6.86
C GLN A 84 0.20 -6.59 -8.06
N LYS A 85 0.30 -5.57 -8.89
CA LYS A 85 1.19 -5.61 -10.06
C LYS A 85 2.64 -5.81 -9.64
N ARG A 86 3.06 -5.10 -8.60
CA ARG A 86 4.44 -5.22 -8.11
C ARG A 86 4.72 -6.61 -7.53
N ALA A 87 3.78 -7.17 -6.77
CA ALA A 87 3.93 -8.51 -6.20
C ALA A 87 3.99 -9.57 -7.30
N MET A 88 3.11 -9.48 -8.29
CA MET A 88 3.08 -10.43 -9.39
C MET A 88 4.40 -10.39 -10.17
N ASP A 89 4.96 -9.20 -10.38
CA ASP A 89 6.25 -9.04 -11.04
C ASP A 89 7.40 -9.59 -10.19
N GLU A 90 7.46 -9.19 -8.92
CA GLU A 90 8.56 -9.55 -8.01
C GLU A 90 8.63 -11.05 -7.76
N TYR A 91 7.48 -11.69 -7.54
CA TYR A 91 7.42 -13.08 -7.14
C TYR A 91 7.04 -14.02 -8.29
N SER A 92 6.87 -13.48 -9.48
CA SER A 92 6.42 -14.25 -10.66
C SER A 92 5.10 -14.96 -10.42
N TRP A 93 4.18 -14.29 -9.75
CA TRP A 93 2.85 -14.86 -9.48
C TRP A 93 1.90 -14.58 -10.63
N THR A 94 1.04 -15.56 -10.90
CA THR A 94 -0.13 -15.35 -11.74
C THR A 94 -1.22 -14.65 -10.94
N THR A 95 -2.25 -14.16 -11.62
CA THR A 95 -3.41 -13.57 -10.95
C THR A 95 -4.06 -14.58 -9.99
N ASP A 96 -4.17 -15.84 -10.41
CA ASP A 96 -4.75 -16.87 -9.54
C ASP A 96 -3.91 -17.11 -8.29
N GLU A 97 -2.58 -17.07 -8.41
CA GLU A 97 -1.71 -17.22 -7.26
C GLU A 97 -1.86 -16.04 -6.30
N PHE A 98 -1.98 -14.83 -6.84
CA PHE A 98 -2.24 -13.66 -6.01
C PHE A 98 -3.58 -13.79 -5.27
N ILE A 99 -4.63 -14.24 -5.96
CA ILE A 99 -5.95 -14.45 -5.35
C ILE A 99 -5.89 -15.47 -4.22
N LYS A 100 -5.12 -16.55 -4.40
CA LYS A 100 -4.96 -17.55 -3.35
C LYS A 100 -4.36 -16.97 -2.08
N ILE A 101 -3.48 -15.98 -2.21
CA ILE A 101 -2.81 -15.37 -1.07
C ILE A 101 -3.67 -14.27 -0.44
N PHE A 102 -4.21 -13.36 -1.25
CA PHE A 102 -4.89 -12.16 -0.76
C PHE A 102 -6.41 -12.19 -0.87
N GLY A 103 -6.97 -13.20 -1.52
CA GLY A 103 -8.42 -13.42 -1.54
C GLY A 103 -9.14 -12.92 -2.76
N LYS A 104 -8.60 -11.93 -3.48
CA LYS A 104 -9.24 -11.40 -4.70
C LYS A 104 -8.22 -10.64 -5.53
N SER A 105 -8.58 -10.33 -6.79
CA SER A 105 -7.79 -9.46 -7.66
C SER A 105 -8.31 -8.03 -7.59
N TYR A 106 -7.39 -7.07 -7.69
CA TYR A 106 -7.67 -5.64 -7.72
C TYR A 106 -7.41 -5.04 -9.11
N ILE A 107 -6.99 -5.86 -10.06
CA ILE A 107 -6.74 -5.46 -11.44
C ILE A 107 -7.56 -6.27 -12.42
#